data_6a129d6ed4150bf2631da54b7c8b18e6
#
_entry.id   6a129d6ed4150bf2631da54b7c8b18e6
#
_cell.length_a   1.000
_cell.length_b   1.000
_cell.length_c   1.000
_cell.angle_alpha   90.00
_cell.angle_beta   90.00
_cell.angle_gamma   90.00
#
_symmetry.space_group_name_H-M   'P 1'
#
loop_
_entity.id
_entity.type
_entity.pdbx_description
1 polymer ?
#
loop_
_entity_poly.entity_id
_entity_poly.type
_entity_poly.pdbx_seq_one_letter_code
_entity_poly.pdbx_strand_id
1 'polypeptide(L)'
;GKLNANIPMWHYWMLTEGVLRVDPDFLKTDSGDMPPVIHVDTDAPLYSDTDKSLITDKLWGIYYKPDFHFNGIQGGASPYKVGKPGGEGVSVDPYGPKSADFVISDEFGDMWTSALAFCHKRFEGKSHLFKKGATGGLGCFTPDSFPVFDQFRENVYMIADSNHGYKMIGVGKLVADEVLGEKSS
;
A
#
# COMPACT_ATOMS: atom_id res chain seq x y z
N GLY A 1 21.82 1.69 -9.11
CA GLY A 1 22.00 0.44 -9.87
C GLY A 1 20.77 0.19 -10.70
N LYS A 2 20.91 -0.24 -11.93
CA LYS A 2 19.77 -0.65 -12.73
C LYS A 2 19.13 -1.85 -12.05
N LEU A 3 17.90 -1.71 -11.59
CA LEU A 3 17.10 -2.85 -11.19
C LEU A 3 16.99 -3.77 -12.41
N ASN A 4 17.54 -4.96 -12.28
CA ASN A 4 17.47 -5.92 -13.37
C ASN A 4 16.05 -6.51 -13.37
N ALA A 5 15.22 -6.03 -14.29
CA ALA A 5 13.86 -6.53 -14.49
C ALA A 5 13.80 -8.05 -14.79
N ASN A 6 14.94 -8.66 -15.05
CA ASN A 6 15.07 -10.09 -15.28
C ASN A 6 15.39 -10.90 -14.03
N ILE A 7 15.35 -10.30 -12.84
CA ILE A 7 15.37 -11.08 -11.61
C ILE A 7 13.94 -11.57 -11.37
N PRO A 8 13.61 -12.84 -11.61
CA PRO A 8 12.24 -13.34 -11.49
C PRO A 8 11.76 -13.44 -10.05
N MET A 9 12.59 -13.01 -9.10
CA MET A 9 12.35 -13.18 -7.66
C MET A 9 11.61 -12.02 -7.00
N TRP A 10 11.46 -10.85 -7.68
CA TRP A 10 10.93 -9.67 -7.04
C TRP A 10 9.94 -8.94 -7.93
N HIS A 11 8.78 -8.65 -7.39
CA HIS A 11 7.81 -7.71 -7.96
C HIS A 11 7.87 -6.41 -7.17
N TYR A 12 7.95 -5.30 -7.89
CA TYR A 12 7.89 -3.97 -7.29
C TYR A 12 6.53 -3.37 -7.56
N TRP A 13 5.94 -2.86 -6.51
CA TRP A 13 4.69 -2.13 -6.59
C TRP A 13 4.94 -0.72 -6.08
N MET A 14 4.47 0.25 -6.82
CA MET A 14 4.45 1.60 -6.32
C MET A 14 3.24 1.75 -5.39
N LEU A 15 3.53 2.05 -4.13
CA LEU A 15 2.50 2.41 -3.17
C LEU A 15 2.19 3.89 -3.33
N THR A 16 0.98 4.20 -3.74
CA THR A 16 0.48 5.56 -3.78
C THR A 16 -0.42 5.79 -2.58
N GLU A 17 -0.14 6.83 -1.82
CA GLU A 17 -0.89 7.20 -0.63
C GLU A 17 -1.36 8.64 -0.71
N GLY A 18 -2.49 8.92 -0.09
CA GLY A 18 -3.04 10.26 0.02
C GLY A 18 -3.77 10.46 1.34
N VAL A 19 -4.16 11.69 1.59
CA VAL A 19 -4.89 12.09 2.80
C VAL A 19 -6.18 12.78 2.43
N LEU A 20 -7.29 12.27 2.93
CA LEU A 20 -8.56 12.97 2.94
C LEU A 20 -8.64 13.85 4.19
N ARG A 21 -8.77 15.16 4.01
CA ARG A 21 -8.78 16.16 5.09
C ARG A 21 -10.17 16.23 5.74
N VAL A 22 -10.46 15.22 6.52
CA VAL A 22 -11.66 15.14 7.37
C VAL A 22 -11.23 14.78 8.78
N ASP A 23 -12.09 15.02 9.75
CA ASP A 23 -11.84 14.60 11.13
C ASP A 23 -11.58 13.08 11.14
N PRO A 24 -10.47 12.60 11.74
CA PRO A 24 -10.22 11.17 11.90
C PRO A 24 -11.35 10.41 12.57
N ASP A 25 -12.12 11.07 13.40
CA ASP A 25 -13.30 10.51 14.06
C ASP A 25 -14.40 10.04 13.10
N PHE A 26 -14.34 10.43 11.83
CA PHE A 26 -15.19 9.85 10.78
C PHE A 26 -14.99 8.35 10.59
N LEU A 27 -13.89 7.78 11.08
CA LEU A 27 -13.68 6.32 11.04
C LEU A 27 -14.20 5.59 12.27
N LYS A 28 -14.61 6.28 13.31
CA LYS A 28 -15.18 5.63 14.49
C LYS A 28 -16.38 4.75 14.12
N THR A 29 -16.41 3.58 14.71
CA THR A 29 -17.56 2.68 14.65
C THR A 29 -18.74 3.25 15.44
N ASP A 30 -19.91 2.64 15.29
CA ASP A 30 -21.10 3.05 16.07
C ASP A 30 -20.93 2.80 17.57
N SER A 31 -20.03 1.88 17.96
CA SER A 31 -19.63 1.66 19.37
C SER A 31 -18.61 2.69 19.89
N GLY A 32 -18.12 3.58 19.03
CA GLY A 32 -17.13 4.60 19.37
C GLY A 32 -15.67 4.15 19.26
N ASP A 33 -15.44 2.92 18.83
CA ASP A 33 -14.08 2.38 18.65
C ASP A 33 -13.43 2.95 17.41
N MET A 34 -12.12 3.20 17.48
CA MET A 34 -11.30 3.64 16.37
C MET A 34 -10.57 2.45 15.74
N PRO A 35 -10.87 2.07 14.49
CA PRO A 35 -10.14 0.99 13.84
C PRO A 35 -8.69 1.43 13.56
N PRO A 36 -7.70 0.52 13.76
CA PRO A 36 -6.29 0.85 13.49
C PRO A 36 -6.01 0.99 12.00
N VAL A 37 -6.58 0.15 11.18
CA VAL A 37 -6.52 0.15 9.73
C VAL A 37 -7.66 -0.68 9.17
N ILE A 38 -8.18 -0.27 8.02
CA ILE A 38 -9.21 -0.99 7.28
C ILE A 38 -8.65 -1.33 5.91
N HIS A 39 -8.77 -2.58 5.50
CA HIS A 39 -8.48 -3.06 4.16
C HIS A 39 -9.77 -3.53 3.50
N VAL A 40 -9.92 -3.19 2.25
CA VAL A 40 -11.07 -3.61 1.42
C VAL A 40 -10.56 -4.08 0.08
N ASP A 41 -10.93 -5.29 -0.28
CA ASP A 41 -10.74 -5.86 -1.63
C ASP A 41 -12.09 -6.33 -2.14
N THR A 42 -12.45 -5.97 -3.37
CA THR A 42 -13.73 -6.32 -3.98
C THR A 42 -13.66 -6.28 -5.49
N ASP A 43 -14.53 -7.03 -6.15
CA ASP A 43 -14.77 -7.05 -7.59
C ASP A 43 -16.02 -6.25 -7.99
N ALA A 44 -16.68 -5.57 -7.04
CA ALA A 44 -17.80 -4.71 -7.33
C ALA A 44 -17.37 -3.53 -8.23
N PRO A 45 -18.16 -3.14 -9.24
CA PRO A 45 -17.85 -1.99 -10.05
C PRO A 45 -17.71 -0.72 -9.20
N LEU A 46 -16.62 0.01 -9.43
CA LEU A 46 -16.35 1.29 -8.77
C LEU A 46 -16.69 2.44 -9.71
N TYR A 47 -17.50 3.36 -9.25
CA TYR A 47 -17.88 4.58 -9.96
C TYR A 47 -17.32 5.80 -9.25
N SER A 48 -16.95 6.82 -10.02
CA SER A 48 -16.50 8.11 -9.48
C SER A 48 -17.57 8.73 -8.59
N ASP A 49 -17.18 9.14 -7.40
CA ASP A 49 -18.07 9.89 -6.50
C ASP A 49 -18.41 11.28 -7.05
N THR A 50 -17.54 11.81 -7.91
CA THR A 50 -17.67 13.16 -8.47
C THR A 50 -18.64 13.22 -9.65
N ASP A 51 -18.43 12.38 -10.67
CA ASP A 51 -19.18 12.45 -11.94
C ASP A 51 -19.97 11.18 -12.29
N LYS A 52 -19.87 10.17 -11.44
CA LYS A 52 -20.53 8.86 -11.59
C LYS A 52 -20.06 8.05 -12.80
N SER A 53 -18.93 8.42 -13.41
CA SER A 53 -18.32 7.62 -14.46
C SER A 53 -17.73 6.31 -13.88
N LEU A 54 -17.65 5.28 -14.71
CA LEU A 54 -17.05 4.01 -14.32
C LEU A 54 -15.53 4.16 -14.21
N ILE A 55 -14.98 3.94 -13.02
CA ILE A 55 -13.53 3.91 -12.79
C ILE A 55 -12.97 2.53 -13.14
N THR A 56 -13.57 1.47 -12.61
CA THR A 56 -13.17 0.10 -12.90
C THR A 56 -14.31 -0.90 -12.65
N ASP A 57 -14.33 -1.94 -13.44
CA ASP A 57 -15.21 -3.12 -13.29
C ASP A 57 -14.40 -4.38 -12.92
N LYS A 58 -13.13 -4.21 -12.51
CA LYS A 58 -12.20 -5.27 -12.14
C LYS A 58 -11.89 -5.22 -10.67
N LEU A 59 -11.29 -6.31 -10.15
CA LEU A 59 -10.81 -6.36 -8.78
C LEU A 59 -9.99 -5.11 -8.45
N TRP A 60 -10.35 -4.47 -7.35
CA TRP A 60 -9.64 -3.33 -6.78
C TRP A 60 -9.57 -3.44 -5.27
N GLY A 61 -8.61 -2.75 -4.67
CA GLY A 61 -8.44 -2.75 -3.23
C GLY A 61 -7.89 -1.43 -2.74
N ILE A 62 -8.32 -1.05 -1.56
CA ILE A 62 -7.81 0.10 -0.82
C ILE A 62 -7.51 -0.26 0.63
N TYR A 63 -6.65 0.51 1.25
CA TYR A 63 -6.55 0.56 2.69
C TYR A 63 -6.65 2.00 3.17
N TYR A 64 -7.10 2.19 4.38
CA TYR A 64 -7.21 3.49 5.02
C TYR A 64 -7.20 3.37 6.54
N LYS A 65 -6.73 4.42 7.19
CA LYS A 65 -6.59 4.51 8.65
C LYS A 65 -6.80 5.95 9.11
N PRO A 66 -7.15 6.16 10.37
CA PRO A 66 -7.10 7.51 10.96
C PRO A 66 -5.66 7.99 10.99
N ASP A 67 -5.45 9.24 10.69
CA ASP A 67 -4.14 9.87 10.76
C ASP A 67 -4.23 11.20 11.51
N PHE A 68 -3.82 11.16 12.76
CA PHE A 68 -3.82 12.33 13.63
C PHE A 68 -2.67 13.28 13.33
N HIS A 69 -1.60 12.80 12.68
CA HIS A 69 -0.47 13.65 12.30
C HIS A 69 -0.83 14.63 11.19
N PHE A 70 -1.49 14.13 10.15
CA PHE A 70 -1.96 14.96 9.04
C PHE A 70 -3.38 15.47 9.23
N ASN A 71 -4.01 15.15 10.33
CA ASN A 71 -5.39 15.51 10.66
C ASN A 71 -6.35 15.10 9.52
N GLY A 72 -6.51 13.80 9.36
CA GLY A 72 -7.31 13.25 8.28
C GLY A 72 -7.42 11.74 8.30
N ILE A 73 -7.79 11.20 7.17
CA ILE A 73 -7.77 9.77 6.87
C ILE A 73 -6.72 9.55 5.82
N GLN A 74 -5.71 8.76 6.14
CA GLN A 74 -4.65 8.38 5.22
C GLN A 74 -4.88 6.98 4.69
N GLY A 75 -4.52 6.78 3.44
CA GLY A 75 -4.51 5.45 2.88
C GLY A 75 -4.03 5.44 1.44
N GLY A 76 -4.09 4.25 0.88
CA GLY A 76 -3.63 3.98 -0.47
C GLY A 76 -4.45 2.92 -1.17
N ALA A 77 -4.07 2.68 -2.40
CA ALA A 77 -4.63 1.62 -3.21
C ALA A 77 -3.50 0.87 -3.91
N SER A 78 -3.72 -0.41 -4.15
CA SER A 78 -2.95 -1.09 -5.20
C SER A 78 -3.35 -0.45 -6.52
N PRO A 79 -2.39 0.09 -7.29
CA PRO A 79 -2.71 0.69 -8.55
C PRO A 79 -3.28 -0.37 -9.49
N TYR A 80 -4.53 -0.23 -9.85
CA TYR A 80 -5.22 -1.13 -10.79
C TYR A 80 -4.71 -1.00 -12.23
N LYS A 81 -3.86 -0.01 -12.50
CA LYS A 81 -3.25 0.27 -13.81
C LYS A 81 -1.71 0.17 -13.77
N VAL A 82 -1.15 -0.67 -12.92
CA VAL A 82 0.30 -0.86 -12.93
C VAL A 82 0.71 -1.81 -14.01
N GLY A 83 1.38 -1.24 -14.99
CA GLY A 83 2.10 -1.95 -16.01
C GLY A 83 1.26 -2.97 -16.80
N LYS A 84 1.65 -3.28 -18.00
CA LYS A 84 1.10 -4.46 -18.69
C LYS A 84 1.61 -5.69 -17.93
N PRO A 85 0.77 -6.62 -17.50
CA PRO A 85 1.25 -7.92 -17.03
C PRO A 85 2.24 -8.52 -18.04
N GLY A 86 3.45 -8.81 -17.61
CA GLY A 86 4.52 -9.26 -18.49
C GLY A 86 5.20 -8.15 -19.30
N GLY A 87 4.96 -6.87 -19.00
CA GLY A 87 5.66 -5.75 -19.60
C GLY A 87 7.13 -5.67 -19.23
N GLU A 88 7.93 -5.00 -20.05
CA GLU A 88 9.32 -4.70 -19.72
C GLU A 88 9.37 -3.91 -18.41
N GLY A 89 10.29 -4.31 -17.53
CA GLY A 89 10.51 -3.62 -16.27
C GLY A 89 10.92 -2.17 -16.50
N VAL A 90 10.24 -1.27 -15.86
CA VAL A 90 10.60 0.15 -15.87
C VAL A 90 11.78 0.37 -14.93
N SER A 91 12.77 1.14 -15.37
CA SER A 91 13.84 1.58 -14.48
C SER A 91 13.24 2.51 -13.43
N VAL A 92 13.20 2.06 -12.19
CA VAL A 92 12.76 2.90 -11.07
C VAL A 92 13.98 3.53 -10.43
N ASP A 93 13.94 4.84 -10.23
CA ASP A 93 14.92 5.52 -9.37
C ASP A 93 14.41 5.52 -7.92
N PRO A 94 14.81 4.53 -7.10
CA PRO A 94 14.31 4.42 -5.73
C PRO A 94 14.80 5.56 -4.81
N TYR A 95 15.75 6.37 -5.30
CA TYR A 95 16.37 7.45 -4.54
C TYR A 95 15.99 8.84 -5.05
N GLY A 96 15.20 8.91 -6.12
CA GLY A 96 14.83 10.15 -6.77
C GLY A 96 13.48 10.70 -6.30
N PRO A 97 13.45 11.68 -5.37
CA PRO A 97 12.17 12.30 -4.97
C PRO A 97 11.49 13.06 -6.12
N LYS A 98 12.17 13.20 -7.24
CA LYS A 98 11.67 13.82 -8.47
C LYS A 98 11.25 12.79 -9.52
N SER A 99 11.34 11.50 -9.22
CA SER A 99 10.83 10.48 -10.14
C SER A 99 9.35 10.69 -10.36
N ALA A 100 8.92 10.67 -11.62
CA ALA A 100 7.50 10.73 -11.98
C ALA A 100 6.68 9.61 -11.32
N ASP A 101 7.34 8.51 -10.97
CA ASP A 101 6.73 7.35 -10.30
C ASP A 101 6.25 7.66 -8.88
N PHE A 102 6.76 8.74 -8.25
CA PHE A 102 6.31 9.19 -6.93
C PHE A 102 5.28 10.32 -6.99
N VAL A 103 4.84 10.71 -8.17
CA VAL A 103 3.81 11.74 -8.34
C VAL A 103 2.43 11.10 -8.25
N ILE A 104 1.68 11.50 -7.24
CA ILE A 104 0.29 11.09 -7.09
C ILE A 104 -0.54 11.75 -8.18
N SER A 105 -1.17 10.94 -9.03
CA SER A 105 -2.05 11.41 -10.08
C SER A 105 -3.43 11.84 -9.55
N ASP A 106 -4.12 12.67 -10.31
CA ASP A 106 -5.50 13.03 -10.01
C ASP A 106 -6.43 11.81 -10.13
N GLU A 107 -6.12 10.91 -11.05
CA GLU A 107 -6.83 9.62 -11.20
C GLU A 107 -6.78 8.77 -9.95
N PHE A 108 -5.61 8.73 -9.26
CA PHE A 108 -5.51 8.05 -7.98
C PHE A 108 -6.41 8.71 -6.93
N GLY A 109 -6.39 10.04 -6.86
CA GLY A 109 -7.23 10.78 -5.91
C GLY A 109 -8.71 10.48 -6.10
N ASP A 110 -9.20 10.50 -7.34
CA ASP A 110 -10.60 10.18 -7.66
C ASP A 110 -10.94 8.72 -7.33
N MET A 111 -10.08 7.78 -7.73
CA MET A 111 -10.27 6.36 -7.42
C MET A 111 -10.34 6.10 -5.93
N TRP A 112 -9.38 6.58 -5.16
CA TRP A 112 -9.28 6.28 -3.74
C TRP A 112 -10.41 6.95 -2.93
N THR A 113 -10.76 8.20 -3.23
CA THR A 113 -11.87 8.89 -2.55
C THR A 113 -13.22 8.31 -2.92
N SER A 114 -13.39 7.88 -4.16
CA SER A 114 -14.60 7.18 -4.61
C SER A 114 -14.75 5.82 -3.94
N ALA A 115 -13.64 5.10 -3.76
CA ALA A 115 -13.62 3.84 -3.02
C ALA A 115 -13.97 4.06 -1.53
N LEU A 116 -13.51 5.12 -0.90
CA LEU A 116 -13.92 5.49 0.46
C LEU A 116 -15.42 5.77 0.53
N ALA A 117 -15.97 6.51 -0.44
CA ALA A 117 -17.40 6.80 -0.52
C ALA A 117 -18.22 5.52 -0.74
N PHE A 118 -17.71 4.58 -1.56
CA PHE A 118 -18.32 3.27 -1.75
C PHE A 118 -18.38 2.48 -0.43
N CYS A 119 -17.30 2.48 0.34
CA CYS A 119 -17.23 1.76 1.62
C CYS A 119 -18.09 2.42 2.70
N HIS A 120 -18.17 3.75 2.72
CA HIS A 120 -18.86 4.50 3.76
C HIS A 120 -19.56 5.72 3.20
N LYS A 121 -20.88 5.75 3.25
CA LYS A 121 -21.71 6.89 2.83
C LYS A 121 -21.26 8.23 3.40
N ARG A 122 -20.70 8.25 4.59
CA ARG A 122 -20.21 9.46 5.25
C ARG A 122 -19.11 10.19 4.47
N PHE A 123 -18.46 9.53 3.50
CA PHE A 123 -17.44 10.12 2.64
C PHE A 123 -17.96 10.58 1.27
N GLU A 124 -19.22 10.31 0.92
CA GLU A 124 -19.82 10.80 -0.33
C GLU A 124 -19.69 12.33 -0.44
N GLY A 125 -19.30 12.82 -1.61
CA GLY A 125 -19.14 14.24 -1.93
C GLY A 125 -17.93 14.92 -1.29
N LYS A 126 -17.01 14.15 -0.67
CA LYS A 126 -15.83 14.72 0.05
C LYS A 126 -14.55 14.65 -0.75
N SER A 127 -14.56 14.19 -2.00
CA SER A 127 -13.37 14.05 -2.86
C SER A 127 -12.56 15.34 -2.96
N HIS A 128 -13.22 16.50 -2.92
CA HIS A 128 -12.58 17.82 -2.97
C HIS A 128 -11.67 18.11 -1.75
N LEU A 129 -11.80 17.35 -0.67
CA LEU A 129 -10.95 17.46 0.53
C LEU A 129 -9.69 16.61 0.45
N PHE A 130 -9.51 15.89 -0.66
CA PHE A 130 -8.30 15.11 -0.90
C PHE A 130 -7.08 16.01 -1.02
N LYS A 131 -6.01 15.65 -0.33
CA LYS A 131 -4.70 16.29 -0.46
C LYS A 131 -3.72 15.27 -1.01
N LYS A 132 -3.05 15.62 -2.09
CA LYS A 132 -1.91 14.86 -2.56
C LYS A 132 -0.87 14.84 -1.44
N GLY A 133 -0.65 13.67 -0.87
CA GLY A 133 0.49 13.46 0.03
C GLY A 133 1.78 13.41 -0.81
N ALA A 134 2.89 13.77 -0.21
CA ALA A 134 4.20 13.64 -0.85
C ALA A 134 4.77 12.22 -0.70
N THR A 135 3.92 11.22 -0.51
CA THR A 135 4.36 9.89 -0.12
C THR A 135 3.90 8.85 -1.14
N GLY A 136 4.83 8.40 -1.90
CA GLY A 136 4.81 7.12 -2.55
C GLY A 136 6.02 6.32 -2.07
N GLY A 137 5.98 5.02 -2.19
CA GLY A 137 7.07 4.13 -1.85
C GLY A 137 7.06 2.91 -2.75
N LEU A 138 8.18 2.23 -2.84
CA LEU A 138 8.26 0.95 -3.51
C LEU A 138 8.01 -0.17 -2.51
N GLY A 139 6.96 -0.94 -2.72
CA GLY A 139 6.77 -2.22 -2.07
C GLY A 139 7.50 -3.31 -2.84
N CYS A 140 8.23 -4.16 -2.15
CA CYS A 140 8.93 -5.29 -2.74
C CYS A 140 8.23 -6.58 -2.32
N PHE A 141 7.90 -7.41 -3.31
CA PHE A 141 7.20 -8.67 -3.09
C PHE A 141 8.02 -9.83 -3.66
N THR A 142 8.12 -10.90 -2.92
CA THR A 142 8.61 -12.18 -3.42
C THR A 142 7.57 -12.82 -4.35
N PRO A 143 7.96 -13.76 -5.25
CA PRO A 143 7.04 -14.38 -6.19
C PRO A 143 5.85 -15.08 -5.54
N ASP A 144 6.05 -15.63 -4.35
CA ASP A 144 5.05 -16.36 -3.56
C ASP A 144 4.43 -15.51 -2.45
N SER A 145 4.82 -14.24 -2.34
CA SER A 145 4.38 -13.30 -1.29
C SER A 145 4.75 -13.73 0.13
N PHE A 146 5.67 -14.68 0.30
CA PHE A 146 6.21 -15.05 1.60
C PHE A 146 7.52 -14.30 1.88
N PRO A 147 7.76 -13.88 3.12
CA PRO A 147 9.03 -13.28 3.48
C PRO A 147 10.18 -14.30 3.40
N VAL A 148 11.37 -13.80 3.16
CA VAL A 148 12.60 -14.60 3.11
C VAL A 148 13.44 -14.29 4.33
N PHE A 149 13.81 -15.34 5.05
CA PHE A 149 14.73 -15.29 6.19
C PHE A 149 15.79 -16.34 5.94
N ASP A 150 17.03 -15.90 5.69
CA ASP A 150 18.09 -16.85 5.35
C ASP A 150 19.46 -16.24 5.55
N GLN A 151 20.43 -17.10 5.88
CA GLN A 151 21.83 -16.81 5.84
C GLN A 151 22.40 -17.17 4.47
N PHE A 152 22.40 -16.23 3.54
CA PHE A 152 22.85 -16.49 2.16
C PHE A 152 24.38 -16.36 1.94
N ARG A 153 25.09 -15.83 2.91
CA ARG A 153 26.56 -15.77 2.97
C ARG A 153 27.03 -15.86 4.41
N GLU A 154 28.28 -16.28 4.57
CA GLU A 154 28.92 -16.24 5.88
C GLU A 154 28.80 -14.84 6.51
N ASN A 155 28.32 -14.79 7.74
CA ASN A 155 28.09 -13.58 8.53
C ASN A 155 27.10 -12.58 7.92
N VAL A 156 26.23 -13.01 6.97
CA VAL A 156 25.19 -12.17 6.39
C VAL A 156 23.84 -12.87 6.46
N TYR A 157 22.98 -12.38 7.32
CA TYR A 157 21.60 -12.83 7.44
C TYR A 157 20.69 -11.85 6.70
N MET A 158 19.82 -12.36 5.83
CA MET A 158 18.84 -11.56 5.08
C MET A 158 17.47 -11.68 5.71
N ILE A 159 16.83 -10.55 5.90
CA ILE A 159 15.42 -10.45 6.28
C ILE A 159 14.73 -9.61 5.21
N ALA A 160 13.89 -10.24 4.41
CA ALA A 160 13.12 -9.58 3.37
C ALA A 160 11.63 -9.89 3.60
N ASP A 161 10.87 -8.90 3.99
CA ASP A 161 9.53 -9.06 4.54
C ASP A 161 8.42 -9.26 3.51
N SER A 162 8.72 -9.13 2.23
CA SER A 162 7.70 -9.19 1.17
C SER A 162 6.52 -8.23 1.40
N ASN A 163 6.82 -7.01 1.86
CA ASN A 163 5.87 -5.95 2.18
C ASN A 163 4.84 -6.32 3.28
N HIS A 164 5.26 -7.12 4.23
CA HIS A 164 4.45 -7.54 5.37
C HIS A 164 5.07 -7.11 6.71
N GLY A 165 5.64 -5.92 6.78
CA GLY A 165 6.41 -5.39 7.92
C GLY A 165 5.74 -5.57 9.29
N TYR A 166 4.42 -5.53 9.36
CA TYR A 166 3.68 -5.78 10.60
C TYR A 166 3.77 -7.24 11.09
N LYS A 167 4.07 -8.20 10.21
CA LYS A 167 4.30 -9.61 10.60
C LYS A 167 5.68 -9.80 11.23
N MET A 168 6.59 -8.86 10.98
CA MET A 168 7.99 -8.94 11.44
C MET A 168 8.13 -8.88 12.96
N ILE A 169 7.15 -8.34 13.67
CA ILE A 169 7.17 -8.31 15.15
C ILE A 169 7.26 -9.72 15.72
N GLY A 170 6.46 -10.65 15.22
CA GLY A 170 6.50 -12.07 15.64
C GLY A 170 7.73 -12.80 15.13
N VAL A 171 8.18 -12.48 13.94
CA VAL A 171 9.32 -13.12 13.29
C VAL A 171 10.65 -12.67 13.90
N GLY A 172 10.74 -11.44 14.41
CA GLY A 172 11.96 -10.91 15.00
C GLY A 172 12.53 -11.78 16.10
N LYS A 173 11.66 -12.38 16.93
CA LYS A 173 12.10 -13.33 17.95
C LYS A 173 12.69 -14.59 17.32
N LEU A 174 12.01 -15.19 16.35
CA LEU A 174 12.49 -16.41 15.68
C LEU A 174 13.86 -16.22 15.03
N VAL A 175 14.02 -15.08 14.33
CA VAL A 175 15.31 -14.74 13.71
C VAL A 175 16.40 -14.51 14.76
N ALA A 176 16.07 -13.85 15.86
CA ALA A 176 17.05 -13.65 16.95
C ALA A 176 17.48 -14.98 17.55
N ASP A 177 16.53 -15.88 17.82
CA ASP A 177 16.82 -17.23 18.34
C ASP A 177 17.72 -18.02 17.37
N GLU A 178 17.43 -17.95 16.06
CA GLU A 178 18.24 -18.62 15.04
C GLU A 178 19.66 -18.05 14.94
N VAL A 179 19.80 -16.72 14.93
CA VAL A 179 21.11 -16.04 14.88
C VAL A 179 21.96 -16.34 16.12
N LEU A 180 21.32 -16.50 17.28
CA LEU A 180 21.98 -16.88 18.53
C LEU A 180 22.23 -18.39 18.67
N GLY A 181 21.75 -19.20 17.72
CA GLY A 181 21.86 -20.66 17.76
C GLY A 181 20.91 -21.31 18.78
N GLU A 182 19.88 -20.58 19.20
CA GLU A 182 18.85 -21.12 20.08
C GLU A 182 17.79 -21.85 19.22
N LYS A 183 17.30 -23.00 19.73
CA LYS A 183 16.19 -23.67 19.05
C LYS A 183 14.90 -22.91 19.34
N SER A 184 14.23 -22.44 18.31
CA SER A 184 12.87 -21.94 18.44
C SER A 184 11.96 -23.08 18.92
N SER A 185 11.29 -22.84 20.02
CA SER A 185 10.30 -23.76 20.60
C SER A 185 8.94 -23.58 19.94
#